data_3b5ecaa9b388a7a0eb0c70072aae8e4b
#
_entry.id   3b5ecaa9b388a7a0eb0c70072aae8e4b
#
_cell.length_a   1.000
_cell.length_b   1.000
_cell.length_c   1.000
_cell.angle_alpha   90.00
_cell.angle_beta   90.00
_cell.angle_gamma   90.00
#
_symmetry.space_group_name_H-M   'P 1'
#
loop_
_entity.id
_entity.type
_entity.pdbx_description
1 polymer ?
#
loop_
_entity_poly.entity_id
_entity_poly.type
_entity_poly.pdbx_seq_one_letter_code
_entity_poly.pdbx_strand_id
1 'polypeptide(L)'
;MVAATPLHDLLTIEKLREQELEEARVIQDAMFPSQPLHIGSVVISHEFQPVTEVGGDYLDYFELSDGNIGLYVGDVSGKGLPAALYAALAVGTLRGVHKTGKYPGSVLSVLNERLHLRGIPGRHTALQYALFFPVTREMRIASAGMPGPILIRDGKCELQQVAGIPPGLFPGVTYEEYSLRLEHGDSLLFCSDGLTEARNADEEEFGIEGLQEICRMNAGASPLALLEKVFTEIQTFSRGTRQWDDMTASVFHFE
;
A
#
# COMPACT_ATOMS: atom_id res chain seq x y z
N MET A 1 43.47 4.07 -21.88
CA MET A 1 43.61 3.21 -20.69
C MET A 1 42.75 3.81 -19.60
N VAL A 2 41.65 3.18 -19.24
CA VAL A 2 40.84 3.57 -18.07
C VAL A 2 41.59 2.99 -16.87
N ALA A 3 42.09 3.81 -15.95
CA ALA A 3 42.73 3.35 -14.74
C ALA A 3 41.71 2.55 -13.91
N ALA A 4 42.03 1.34 -13.53
CA ALA A 4 41.21 0.54 -12.63
C ALA A 4 41.14 1.24 -11.25
N THR A 5 39.94 1.52 -10.76
CA THR A 5 39.75 2.07 -9.42
C THR A 5 40.33 1.09 -8.39
N PRO A 6 41.14 1.53 -7.44
CA PRO A 6 41.68 0.65 -6.41
C PRO A 6 40.55 -0.02 -5.61
N LEU A 7 40.72 -1.29 -5.24
CA LEU A 7 39.71 -2.06 -4.47
C LEU A 7 39.29 -1.35 -3.19
N HIS A 8 40.24 -0.68 -2.53
CA HIS A 8 39.96 0.11 -1.31
C HIS A 8 38.97 1.24 -1.55
N ASP A 9 39.08 1.95 -2.69
CA ASP A 9 38.17 3.03 -3.04
C ASP A 9 36.77 2.51 -3.37
N LEU A 10 36.70 1.34 -4.03
CA LEU A 10 35.40 0.67 -4.30
C LEU A 10 34.70 0.28 -3.01
N LEU A 11 35.37 -0.34 -2.05
CA LEU A 11 34.82 -0.70 -0.75
C LEU A 11 34.34 0.54 0.05
N THR A 12 35.08 1.64 -0.07
CA THR A 12 34.70 2.89 0.59
C THR A 12 33.43 3.50 -0.01
N ILE A 13 33.33 3.49 -1.35
CA ILE A 13 32.12 3.96 -2.07
C ILE A 13 30.91 3.09 -1.73
N GLU A 14 31.07 1.77 -1.70
CA GLU A 14 30.00 0.84 -1.37
C GLU A 14 29.49 1.07 0.05
N LYS A 15 30.38 1.23 1.03
CA LYS A 15 30.01 1.53 2.41
C LYS A 15 29.28 2.88 2.57
N LEU A 16 29.68 3.91 1.83
CA LEU A 16 28.98 5.19 1.84
C LEU A 16 27.58 5.05 1.25
N ARG A 17 27.42 4.28 0.17
CA ARG A 17 26.12 4.02 -0.44
C ARG A 17 25.19 3.24 0.49
N GLU A 18 25.70 2.23 1.20
CA GLU A 18 24.93 1.50 2.22
C GLU A 18 24.45 2.45 3.33
N GLN A 19 25.32 3.36 3.79
CA GLN A 19 24.93 4.35 4.81
C GLN A 19 23.85 5.31 4.30
N GLU A 20 23.95 5.82 3.07
CA GLU A 20 22.94 6.68 2.46
C GLU A 20 21.59 5.95 2.31
N LEU A 21 21.59 4.67 1.95
CA LEU A 21 20.36 3.88 1.84
C LEU A 21 19.75 3.60 3.21
N GLU A 22 20.54 3.34 4.24
CA GLU A 22 20.02 3.18 5.61
C GLU A 22 19.39 4.48 6.14
N GLU A 23 20.02 5.65 5.86
CA GLU A 23 19.40 6.95 6.17
C GLU A 23 18.09 7.17 5.40
N ALA A 24 18.05 6.78 4.12
CA ALA A 24 16.83 6.85 3.31
C ALA A 24 15.73 5.94 3.86
N ARG A 25 16.07 4.76 4.36
CA ARG A 25 15.15 3.84 5.04
C ARG A 25 14.53 4.46 6.29
N VAL A 26 15.33 5.07 7.14
CA VAL A 26 14.83 5.77 8.34
C VAL A 26 13.82 6.85 7.98
N ILE A 27 14.06 7.58 6.86
CA ILE A 27 13.12 8.59 6.37
C ILE A 27 11.84 7.93 5.83
N GLN A 28 11.98 6.81 5.11
CA GLN A 28 10.82 6.06 4.58
C GLN A 28 9.98 5.48 5.72
N ASP A 29 10.60 4.88 6.74
CA ASP A 29 9.89 4.33 7.90
C ASP A 29 9.05 5.41 8.61
N ALA A 30 9.52 6.66 8.64
CA ALA A 30 8.76 7.79 9.18
C ALA A 30 7.56 8.21 8.30
N MET A 31 7.44 7.70 7.08
CA MET A 31 6.26 7.92 6.21
C MET A 31 5.12 6.96 6.55
N PHE A 32 5.41 5.83 7.17
CA PHE A 32 4.42 4.85 7.61
C PHE A 32 3.90 5.18 9.01
N PRO A 33 2.68 4.76 9.37
CA PRO A 33 2.20 4.84 10.73
C PRO A 33 3.10 4.03 11.67
N SER A 34 3.49 4.62 12.79
CA SER A 34 4.39 3.95 13.75
C SER A 34 3.71 2.90 14.63
N GLN A 35 2.37 2.89 14.67
CA GLN A 35 1.56 2.00 15.50
C GLN A 35 0.20 1.75 14.85
N PRO A 36 -0.48 0.62 15.17
CA PRO A 36 -1.86 0.41 14.81
C PRO A 36 -2.77 1.55 15.27
N LEU A 37 -3.79 1.88 14.49
CA LEU A 37 -4.81 2.85 14.85
C LEU A 37 -5.94 2.16 15.61
N HIS A 38 -6.34 2.73 16.76
CA HIS A 38 -7.49 2.30 17.52
C HIS A 38 -8.38 3.51 17.80
N ILE A 39 -9.51 3.63 17.12
CA ILE A 39 -10.46 4.73 17.29
C ILE A 39 -11.88 4.17 17.39
N GLY A 40 -12.50 4.30 18.56
CA GLY A 40 -13.83 3.75 18.81
C GLY A 40 -13.86 2.25 18.51
N SER A 41 -14.71 1.83 17.56
CA SER A 41 -14.82 0.45 17.10
C SER A 41 -13.99 0.17 15.84
N VAL A 42 -12.95 0.95 15.58
CA VAL A 42 -12.08 0.73 14.40
C VAL A 42 -10.67 0.41 14.83
N VAL A 43 -10.15 -0.68 14.29
CA VAL A 43 -8.74 -1.09 14.43
C VAL A 43 -8.13 -1.20 13.05
N ILE A 44 -6.96 -0.55 12.83
CA ILE A 44 -6.20 -0.67 11.59
C ILE A 44 -4.78 -1.06 11.93
N SER A 45 -4.28 -2.11 11.27
CA SER A 45 -2.88 -2.54 11.34
C SER A 45 -2.31 -2.66 9.93
N HIS A 46 -1.00 -2.64 9.82
CA HIS A 46 -0.31 -2.84 8.55
C HIS A 46 0.98 -3.63 8.71
N GLU A 47 1.47 -4.15 7.59
CA GLU A 47 2.79 -4.75 7.42
C GLU A 47 3.38 -4.28 6.11
N PHE A 48 4.69 -4.00 6.09
CA PHE A 48 5.45 -3.59 4.92
C PHE A 48 6.78 -4.34 4.86
N GLN A 49 7.07 -4.98 3.73
CA GLN A 49 8.32 -5.67 3.47
C GLN A 49 8.89 -5.21 2.12
N PRO A 50 9.86 -4.30 2.11
CA PRO A 50 10.49 -3.86 0.86
C PRO A 50 11.37 -4.96 0.28
N VAL A 51 11.51 -4.97 -1.05
CA VAL A 51 12.39 -5.91 -1.77
C VAL A 51 13.87 -5.52 -1.68
N THR A 52 14.14 -4.26 -1.42
CA THR A 52 15.49 -3.70 -1.17
C THR A 52 15.46 -2.89 0.12
N GLU A 53 16.50 -2.09 0.38
CA GLU A 53 16.60 -1.25 1.59
C GLU A 53 15.44 -0.25 1.71
N VAL A 54 14.94 0.24 0.55
CA VAL A 54 13.77 1.14 0.43
C VAL A 54 12.89 0.70 -0.73
N GLY A 55 11.58 0.95 -0.63
CA GLY A 55 10.59 0.49 -1.60
C GLY A 55 9.73 1.61 -2.22
N GLY A 56 8.96 1.23 -3.24
CA GLY A 56 7.97 2.09 -3.91
C GLY A 56 6.62 2.12 -3.20
N ASP A 57 6.34 1.12 -2.39
CA ASP A 57 5.09 1.01 -1.65
C ASP A 57 4.98 2.07 -0.55
N TYR A 58 3.76 2.50 -0.29
CA TYR A 58 3.44 3.43 0.78
C TYR A 58 2.02 3.25 1.29
N LEU A 59 1.80 3.55 2.55
CA LEU A 59 0.48 3.59 3.16
C LEU A 59 0.42 4.63 4.27
N ASP A 60 -0.79 5.03 4.61
CA ASP A 60 -1.07 5.80 5.81
C ASP A 60 -2.52 5.58 6.24
N TYR A 61 -2.82 5.79 7.51
CA TYR A 61 -4.17 5.86 8.03
C TYR A 61 -4.25 6.90 9.14
N PHE A 62 -5.38 7.58 9.22
CA PHE A 62 -5.50 8.78 10.03
C PHE A 62 -6.96 9.07 10.38
N GLU A 63 -7.15 9.78 11.48
CA GLU A 63 -8.43 10.37 11.83
C GLU A 63 -8.50 11.81 11.29
N LEU A 64 -9.65 12.14 10.72
CA LEU A 64 -9.99 13.50 10.30
C LEU A 64 -10.64 14.28 11.46
N SER A 65 -10.59 15.61 11.39
CA SER A 65 -11.17 16.49 12.42
C SER A 65 -12.68 16.33 12.65
N ASP A 66 -13.39 15.74 11.70
CA ASP A 66 -14.82 15.40 11.78
C ASP A 66 -15.09 13.98 12.30
N GLY A 67 -14.03 13.26 12.74
CA GLY A 67 -14.11 11.90 13.24
C GLY A 67 -14.19 10.80 12.17
N ASN A 68 -14.11 11.16 10.89
CA ASN A 68 -13.98 10.18 9.83
C ASN A 68 -12.57 9.59 9.79
N ILE A 69 -12.42 8.36 9.30
CA ILE A 69 -11.14 7.65 9.29
C ILE A 69 -10.71 7.40 7.85
N GLY A 70 -9.54 7.90 7.49
CA GLY A 70 -8.93 7.71 6.18
C GLY A 70 -7.87 6.62 6.18
N LEU A 71 -7.73 5.94 5.05
CA LEU A 71 -6.69 4.96 4.77
C LEU A 71 -6.30 5.06 3.29
N TYR A 72 -5.02 4.97 2.98
CA TYR A 72 -4.57 4.72 1.62
C TYR A 72 -3.41 3.73 1.59
N VAL A 73 -3.37 2.94 0.52
CA VAL A 73 -2.27 2.03 0.17
C VAL A 73 -1.90 2.33 -1.28
N GLY A 74 -0.64 2.46 -1.58
CA GLY A 74 -0.17 2.75 -2.93
C GLY A 74 1.15 2.07 -3.23
N ASP A 75 1.39 1.88 -4.53
CA ASP A 75 2.60 1.32 -5.11
C ASP A 75 3.10 2.21 -6.25
N VAL A 76 4.40 2.37 -6.35
CA VAL A 76 5.09 3.16 -7.39
C VAL A 76 5.80 2.23 -8.36
N SER A 77 5.56 2.44 -9.65
CA SER A 77 6.23 1.70 -10.74
C SER A 77 7.76 1.69 -10.59
N GLY A 78 8.34 0.48 -10.50
CA GLY A 78 9.78 0.23 -10.30
C GLY A 78 10.16 0.12 -8.82
N LYS A 79 11.45 -0.01 -8.53
CA LYS A 79 11.95 -0.45 -7.21
C LYS A 79 13.05 0.46 -6.68
N GLY A 80 13.31 0.33 -5.38
CA GLY A 80 14.42 0.98 -4.70
C GLY A 80 14.31 2.50 -4.61
N LEU A 81 15.43 3.18 -4.43
CA LEU A 81 15.49 4.61 -4.12
C LEU A 81 14.70 5.52 -5.07
N PRO A 82 14.72 5.33 -6.43
CA PRO A 82 13.92 6.16 -7.31
C PRO A 82 12.41 6.01 -7.11
N ALA A 83 11.93 4.80 -6.77
CA ALA A 83 10.53 4.55 -6.45
C ALA A 83 10.16 5.15 -5.09
N ALA A 84 11.02 4.99 -4.08
CA ALA A 84 10.84 5.58 -2.75
C ALA A 84 10.74 7.11 -2.78
N LEU A 85 11.55 7.78 -3.61
CA LEU A 85 11.46 9.23 -3.78
C LEU A 85 10.13 9.66 -4.43
N TYR A 86 9.62 8.88 -5.39
CA TYR A 86 8.31 9.15 -5.97
C TYR A 86 7.16 8.87 -4.99
N ALA A 87 7.29 7.81 -4.18
CA ALA A 87 6.37 7.53 -3.07
C ALA A 87 6.31 8.69 -2.08
N ALA A 88 7.46 9.26 -1.70
CA ALA A 88 7.52 10.43 -0.83
C ALA A 88 6.80 11.65 -1.43
N LEU A 89 6.90 11.87 -2.75
CA LEU A 89 6.16 12.92 -3.46
C LEU A 89 4.64 12.66 -3.41
N ALA A 90 4.21 11.42 -3.64
CA ALA A 90 2.80 11.02 -3.59
C ALA A 90 2.23 11.20 -2.18
N VAL A 91 2.91 10.67 -1.16
CA VAL A 91 2.55 10.80 0.26
C VAL A 91 2.46 12.27 0.70
N GLY A 92 3.47 13.09 0.36
CA GLY A 92 3.45 14.52 0.66
C GLY A 92 2.27 15.25 0.03
N THR A 93 1.89 14.84 -1.19
CA THR A 93 0.70 15.36 -1.88
C THR A 93 -0.59 14.92 -1.18
N LEU A 94 -0.73 13.63 -0.87
CA LEU A 94 -1.89 13.06 -0.18
C LEU A 94 -2.08 13.70 1.20
N ARG A 95 -1.03 13.82 2.00
CA ARG A 95 -1.06 14.48 3.33
C ARG A 95 -1.46 15.95 3.26
N GLY A 96 -1.25 16.62 2.13
CA GLY A 96 -1.72 17.98 1.89
C GLY A 96 -3.20 18.06 1.50
N VAL A 97 -3.78 16.98 0.98
CA VAL A 97 -5.16 16.97 0.45
C VAL A 97 -6.14 16.28 1.42
N HIS A 98 -5.76 15.21 2.10
CA HIS A 98 -6.66 14.41 2.94
C HIS A 98 -7.31 15.25 4.06
N LYS A 99 -6.58 16.21 4.64
CA LYS A 99 -7.09 17.11 5.70
C LYS A 99 -8.23 18.01 5.25
N THR A 100 -8.54 18.05 3.95
CA THR A 100 -9.64 18.88 3.41
C THR A 100 -11.02 18.23 3.54
N GLY A 101 -11.12 16.99 4.05
CA GLY A 101 -12.39 16.25 4.15
C GLY A 101 -13.01 15.87 2.80
N LYS A 102 -12.22 15.89 1.72
CA LYS A 102 -12.70 15.48 0.39
C LYS A 102 -12.92 13.98 0.33
N TYR A 103 -13.90 13.59 -0.46
CA TYR A 103 -14.16 12.19 -0.78
C TYR A 103 -13.02 11.55 -1.59
N PRO A 104 -12.89 10.21 -1.53
CA PRO A 104 -11.79 9.48 -2.15
C PRO A 104 -11.52 9.83 -3.61
N GLY A 105 -12.54 9.84 -4.46
CA GLY A 105 -12.39 10.18 -5.88
C GLY A 105 -11.85 11.59 -6.12
N SER A 106 -12.29 12.56 -5.30
CA SER A 106 -11.77 13.93 -5.36
C SER A 106 -10.31 14.02 -4.90
N VAL A 107 -9.90 13.25 -3.90
CA VAL A 107 -8.50 13.19 -3.44
C VAL A 107 -7.62 12.63 -4.55
N LEU A 108 -8.02 11.53 -5.19
CA LEU A 108 -7.29 10.93 -6.31
C LEU A 108 -7.20 11.86 -7.52
N SER A 109 -8.27 12.60 -7.83
CA SER A 109 -8.25 13.59 -8.94
C SER A 109 -7.24 14.72 -8.67
N VAL A 110 -7.16 15.22 -7.44
CA VAL A 110 -6.14 16.22 -7.07
C VAL A 110 -4.73 15.65 -7.13
N LEU A 111 -4.53 14.40 -6.68
CA LEU A 111 -3.24 13.71 -6.80
C LEU A 111 -2.85 13.58 -8.27
N ASN A 112 -3.78 13.12 -9.13
CA ASN A 112 -3.57 12.98 -10.55
C ASN A 112 -3.08 14.29 -11.20
N GLU A 113 -3.77 15.40 -10.95
CA GLU A 113 -3.39 16.71 -11.49
C GLU A 113 -1.98 17.13 -11.05
N ARG A 114 -1.66 16.95 -9.78
CA ARG A 114 -0.35 17.34 -9.24
C ARG A 114 0.80 16.51 -9.77
N LEU A 115 0.60 15.19 -9.91
CA LEU A 115 1.62 14.28 -10.47
C LEU A 115 1.76 14.50 -11.98
N HIS A 116 0.65 14.73 -12.70
CA HIS A 116 0.67 15.00 -14.13
C HIS A 116 1.41 16.28 -14.49
N LEU A 117 1.22 17.38 -13.72
CA LEU A 117 1.89 18.66 -13.94
C LEU A 117 3.43 18.57 -13.90
N ARG A 118 3.99 17.60 -13.22
CA ARG A 118 5.43 17.35 -13.09
C ARG A 118 5.79 15.94 -13.46
N GLY A 119 5.15 15.42 -14.50
CA GLY A 119 5.31 14.03 -14.94
C GLY A 119 6.78 13.61 -15.07
N ILE A 120 7.15 12.56 -14.38
CA ILE A 120 8.47 11.94 -14.47
C ILE A 120 8.34 10.77 -15.43
N PRO A 121 9.03 10.79 -16.59
CA PRO A 121 8.92 9.73 -17.58
C PRO A 121 9.15 8.33 -16.98
N GLY A 122 8.23 7.40 -17.26
CA GLY A 122 8.32 6.02 -16.78
C GLY A 122 7.97 5.83 -15.31
N ARG A 123 7.45 6.86 -14.62
CA ARG A 123 6.99 6.77 -13.24
C ARG A 123 5.51 7.10 -13.14
N HIS A 124 4.79 6.26 -12.45
CA HIS A 124 3.40 6.44 -12.04
C HIS A 124 3.19 5.70 -10.72
N THR A 125 2.08 5.95 -10.09
CA THR A 125 1.72 5.23 -8.87
C THR A 125 0.32 4.66 -9.03
N ALA A 126 0.13 3.43 -8.59
CA ALA A 126 -1.19 2.87 -8.33
C ALA A 126 -1.54 3.11 -6.87
N LEU A 127 -2.81 3.35 -6.55
CA LEU A 127 -3.23 3.43 -5.16
C LEU A 127 -4.73 3.20 -4.98
N GLN A 128 -5.08 2.84 -3.74
CA GLN A 128 -6.43 2.89 -3.21
C GLN A 128 -6.50 3.96 -2.13
N TYR A 129 -7.60 4.70 -2.11
CA TYR A 129 -7.93 5.62 -1.03
C TYR A 129 -9.32 5.29 -0.50
N ALA A 130 -9.41 5.07 0.81
CA ALA A 130 -10.64 4.73 1.50
C ALA A 130 -10.96 5.78 2.58
N LEU A 131 -12.25 6.05 2.79
CA LEU A 131 -12.76 6.93 3.83
C LEU A 131 -13.94 6.27 4.51
N PHE A 132 -13.81 6.03 5.80
CA PHE A 132 -14.84 5.45 6.65
C PHE A 132 -15.57 6.54 7.44
N PHE A 133 -16.90 6.45 7.44
CA PHE A 133 -17.81 7.32 8.17
C PHE A 133 -18.42 6.54 9.34
N PRO A 134 -17.91 6.70 10.58
CA PRO A 134 -18.34 5.88 11.73
C PRO A 134 -19.85 6.01 12.03
N VAL A 135 -20.42 7.21 11.86
CA VAL A 135 -21.84 7.48 12.15
C VAL A 135 -22.78 6.68 11.25
N THR A 136 -22.46 6.58 9.95
CA THR A 136 -23.27 5.86 8.96
C THR A 136 -22.78 4.43 8.72
N ARG A 137 -21.59 4.09 9.22
CA ARG A 137 -20.86 2.86 8.93
C ARG A 137 -20.56 2.66 7.45
N GLU A 138 -20.52 3.75 6.71
CA GLU A 138 -20.22 3.73 5.27
C GLU A 138 -18.71 3.79 5.06
N MET A 139 -18.19 2.87 4.25
CA MET A 139 -16.83 2.92 3.71
C MET A 139 -16.94 3.33 2.25
N ARG A 140 -16.29 4.43 1.86
CA ARG A 140 -16.11 4.84 0.47
C ARG A 140 -14.72 4.59 0.01
N ILE A 141 -14.56 4.02 -1.17
CA ILE A 141 -13.26 3.62 -1.73
C ILE A 141 -13.18 4.11 -3.17
N ALA A 142 -12.05 4.70 -3.52
CA ALA A 142 -11.66 4.93 -4.91
C ALA A 142 -10.34 4.22 -5.18
N SER A 143 -10.21 3.58 -6.33
CA SER A 143 -8.99 2.92 -6.78
C SER A 143 -8.45 3.58 -8.03
N ALA A 144 -7.14 3.57 -8.15
CA ALA A 144 -6.38 4.16 -9.23
C ALA A 144 -5.24 3.22 -9.64
N GLY A 145 -5.59 2.16 -10.36
CA GLY A 145 -4.63 1.18 -10.87
C GLY A 145 -4.31 0.01 -9.94
N MET A 146 -4.94 -0.08 -8.77
CA MET A 146 -4.81 -1.23 -7.86
C MET A 146 -6.07 -2.10 -7.85
N PRO A 147 -5.96 -3.40 -7.56
CA PRO A 147 -7.12 -4.26 -7.25
C PRO A 147 -7.90 -3.68 -6.05
N GLY A 148 -9.22 -3.92 -5.98
CA GLY A 148 -10.01 -3.54 -4.81
C GLY A 148 -9.64 -4.34 -3.56
N PRO A 149 -10.07 -3.90 -2.37
CA PRO A 149 -9.79 -4.63 -1.14
C PRO A 149 -10.63 -5.92 -1.05
N ILE A 150 -10.17 -6.86 -0.24
CA ILE A 150 -10.93 -8.07 0.10
C ILE A 150 -11.78 -7.80 1.34
N LEU A 151 -13.11 -7.84 1.18
CA LEU A 151 -14.06 -7.81 2.30
C LEU A 151 -14.15 -9.19 2.93
N ILE A 152 -13.96 -9.26 4.24
CA ILE A 152 -14.10 -10.46 5.07
C ILE A 152 -15.32 -10.24 5.96
N ARG A 153 -16.40 -10.99 5.71
CA ARG A 153 -17.68 -10.91 6.43
C ARG A 153 -18.24 -12.32 6.63
N ASP A 154 -18.58 -12.69 7.85
CA ASP A 154 -19.19 -14.00 8.19
C ASP A 154 -18.46 -15.20 7.59
N GLY A 155 -17.12 -15.19 7.60
CA GLY A 155 -16.28 -16.24 7.03
C GLY A 155 -16.25 -16.30 5.50
N LYS A 156 -16.86 -15.33 4.82
CA LYS A 156 -16.76 -15.15 3.37
C LYS A 156 -15.76 -14.05 3.03
N CYS A 157 -15.10 -14.20 1.89
CA CYS A 157 -14.12 -13.27 1.38
C CYS A 157 -14.46 -12.86 -0.05
N GLU A 158 -14.71 -11.59 -0.26
CA GLU A 158 -15.14 -11.06 -1.55
C GLU A 158 -14.23 -9.91 -1.99
N LEU A 159 -13.62 -10.05 -3.18
CA LEU A 159 -12.87 -8.96 -3.81
C LEU A 159 -13.83 -7.87 -4.25
N GLN A 160 -13.62 -6.65 -3.77
CA GLN A 160 -14.42 -5.50 -4.15
C GLN A 160 -13.95 -4.97 -5.51
N GLN A 161 -14.85 -4.84 -6.46
CA GLN A 161 -14.55 -4.39 -7.82
C GLN A 161 -14.46 -2.86 -7.84
N VAL A 162 -13.25 -2.32 -7.82
CA VAL A 162 -12.98 -0.88 -7.95
C VAL A 162 -11.89 -0.71 -8.99
N ALA A 163 -12.15 0.07 -10.03
CA ALA A 163 -11.21 0.29 -11.14
C ALA A 163 -10.88 1.77 -11.29
N GLY A 164 -9.69 2.05 -11.79
CA GLY A 164 -9.23 3.40 -12.11
C GLY A 164 -7.87 3.40 -12.77
N ILE A 165 -7.54 4.51 -13.42
CA ILE A 165 -6.25 4.71 -14.10
C ILE A 165 -5.24 5.23 -13.07
N PRO A 166 -3.99 4.73 -13.04
CA PRO A 166 -2.94 5.26 -12.17
C PRO A 166 -2.79 6.78 -12.30
N PRO A 167 -2.69 7.53 -11.20
CA PRO A 167 -2.54 8.99 -11.23
C PRO A 167 -1.27 9.44 -11.93
N GLY A 168 -1.36 10.58 -12.60
CA GLY A 168 -0.26 11.23 -13.30
C GLY A 168 -0.09 10.80 -14.76
N LEU A 169 -0.75 9.72 -15.22
CA LEU A 169 -0.64 9.25 -16.61
C LEU A 169 -1.37 10.16 -17.60
N PHE A 170 -2.57 10.60 -17.26
CA PHE A 170 -3.41 11.43 -18.15
C PHE A 170 -3.98 12.64 -17.41
N PRO A 171 -4.15 13.80 -18.07
CA PRO A 171 -4.78 14.95 -17.45
C PRO A 171 -6.30 14.73 -17.31
N GLY A 172 -6.90 15.38 -16.30
CA GLY A 172 -8.36 15.44 -16.16
C GLY A 172 -9.03 14.12 -15.81
N VAL A 173 -8.29 13.13 -15.28
CA VAL A 173 -8.88 11.85 -14.85
C VAL A 173 -9.77 12.08 -13.62
N THR A 174 -10.97 11.53 -13.68
CA THR A 174 -11.90 11.43 -12.55
C THR A 174 -11.98 10.00 -12.07
N TYR A 175 -12.17 9.81 -10.77
CA TYR A 175 -12.20 8.50 -10.14
C TYR A 175 -13.57 8.23 -9.54
N GLU A 176 -14.15 7.09 -9.93
CA GLU A 176 -15.42 6.62 -9.38
C GLU A 176 -15.21 6.12 -7.95
N GLU A 177 -16.25 6.27 -7.14
CA GLU A 177 -16.26 5.77 -5.77
C GLU A 177 -17.17 4.56 -5.67
N TYR A 178 -16.69 3.55 -4.96
CA TYR A 178 -17.49 2.43 -4.51
C TYR A 178 -17.82 2.65 -3.02
N SER A 179 -19.07 2.39 -2.65
CA SER A 179 -19.52 2.50 -1.26
C SER A 179 -20.06 1.17 -0.77
N LEU A 180 -19.67 0.80 0.44
CA LEU A 180 -20.25 -0.33 1.16
C LEU A 180 -20.55 0.07 2.60
N ARG A 181 -21.60 -0.53 3.17
CA ARG A 181 -21.91 -0.39 4.58
C ARG A 181 -21.25 -1.53 5.34
N LEU A 182 -20.41 -1.17 6.32
CA LEU A 182 -19.76 -2.15 7.20
C LEU A 182 -20.70 -2.58 8.33
N GLU A 183 -20.54 -3.84 8.71
CA GLU A 183 -21.18 -4.46 9.85
C GLU A 183 -20.13 -4.78 10.92
N HIS A 184 -20.54 -4.93 12.17
CA HIS A 184 -19.62 -5.32 13.24
C HIS A 184 -19.01 -6.69 12.95
N GLY A 185 -17.70 -6.79 13.07
CA GLY A 185 -16.93 -7.98 12.72
C GLY A 185 -16.36 -7.98 11.30
N ASP A 186 -16.72 -7.00 10.45
CA ASP A 186 -16.15 -6.89 9.12
C ASP A 186 -14.68 -6.50 9.15
N SER A 187 -13.91 -7.09 8.24
CA SER A 187 -12.56 -6.65 7.93
C SER A 187 -12.39 -6.37 6.44
N LEU A 188 -11.53 -5.43 6.12
CA LEU A 188 -11.11 -5.12 4.75
C LEU A 188 -9.58 -5.26 4.68
N LEU A 189 -9.10 -6.16 3.82
CA LEU A 189 -7.68 -6.28 3.51
C LEU A 189 -7.37 -5.47 2.25
N PHE A 190 -6.53 -4.46 2.41
CA PHE A 190 -5.93 -3.65 1.33
C PHE A 190 -4.50 -4.14 1.13
N CYS A 191 -4.04 -4.31 -0.11
CA CYS A 191 -2.67 -4.74 -0.39
C CYS A 191 -2.14 -4.21 -1.71
N SER A 192 -0.80 -4.13 -1.83
CA SER A 192 -0.10 -3.96 -3.11
C SER A 192 -0.07 -5.28 -3.89
N ASP A 193 0.28 -5.21 -5.16
CA ASP A 193 0.34 -6.37 -6.05
C ASP A 193 1.49 -7.33 -5.72
N GLY A 194 2.54 -6.86 -5.04
CA GLY A 194 3.65 -7.71 -4.60
C GLY A 194 3.22 -8.90 -3.74
N LEU A 195 2.04 -8.84 -3.07
CA LEU A 195 1.51 -9.99 -2.36
C LEU A 195 0.91 -11.04 -3.31
N THR A 196 0.18 -10.59 -4.33
CA THR A 196 -0.48 -11.48 -5.30
C THR A 196 0.48 -12.00 -6.36
N GLU A 197 1.49 -11.23 -6.72
CA GLU A 197 2.52 -11.56 -7.70
C GLU A 197 3.72 -12.33 -7.10
N ALA A 198 3.71 -12.61 -5.80
CA ALA A 198 4.70 -13.46 -5.17
C ALA A 198 4.76 -14.83 -5.85
N ARG A 199 5.97 -15.32 -6.19
CA ARG A 199 6.16 -16.54 -6.99
C ARG A 199 6.85 -17.66 -6.22
N ASN A 200 6.44 -18.89 -6.52
CA ASN A 200 7.11 -20.09 -6.06
C ASN A 200 8.23 -20.53 -7.02
N ALA A 201 8.88 -21.66 -6.72
CA ALA A 201 9.98 -22.20 -7.53
C ALA A 201 9.53 -22.66 -8.94
N ASP A 202 8.24 -22.90 -9.14
CA ASP A 202 7.65 -23.28 -10.40
C ASP A 202 7.13 -22.05 -11.20
N GLU A 203 7.48 -20.82 -10.78
CA GLU A 203 7.06 -19.54 -11.38
C GLU A 203 5.54 -19.28 -11.32
N GLU A 204 4.81 -20.01 -10.48
CA GLU A 204 3.38 -19.77 -10.25
C GLU A 204 3.19 -18.59 -9.31
N GLU A 205 2.22 -17.72 -9.60
CA GLU A 205 1.85 -16.59 -8.74
C GLU A 205 0.94 -17.04 -7.60
N PHE A 206 1.08 -16.39 -6.44
CA PHE A 206 0.23 -16.64 -5.27
C PHE A 206 -1.24 -16.35 -5.56
N GLY A 207 -1.48 -15.28 -6.27
CA GLY A 207 -2.78 -14.86 -6.78
C GLY A 207 -3.72 -14.30 -5.71
N ILE A 208 -4.80 -13.70 -6.20
CA ILE A 208 -5.85 -13.14 -5.33
C ILE A 208 -6.64 -14.24 -4.62
N GLU A 209 -6.81 -15.40 -5.26
CA GLU A 209 -7.49 -16.55 -4.70
C GLU A 209 -6.74 -17.10 -3.48
N GLY A 210 -5.40 -17.09 -3.52
CA GLY A 210 -4.57 -17.47 -2.37
C GLY A 210 -4.78 -16.55 -1.18
N LEU A 211 -4.83 -15.23 -1.42
CA LEU A 211 -5.14 -14.25 -0.36
C LEU A 211 -6.55 -14.44 0.21
N GLN A 212 -7.55 -14.64 -0.66
CA GLN A 212 -8.94 -14.87 -0.22
C GLN A 212 -9.05 -16.14 0.64
N GLU A 213 -8.32 -17.20 0.29
CA GLU A 213 -8.32 -18.43 1.08
C GLU A 213 -7.72 -18.22 2.48
N ILE A 214 -6.58 -17.50 2.58
CA ILE A 214 -6.00 -17.17 3.89
C ILE A 214 -6.99 -16.34 4.72
N CYS A 215 -7.59 -15.30 4.13
CA CYS A 215 -8.58 -14.48 4.78
C CYS A 215 -9.76 -15.30 5.28
N ARG A 216 -10.25 -16.25 4.48
CA ARG A 216 -11.36 -17.13 4.83
C ARG A 216 -11.01 -18.05 6.00
N MET A 217 -9.82 -18.64 5.98
CA MET A 217 -9.35 -19.53 7.06
C MET A 217 -9.11 -18.81 8.38
N ASN A 218 -8.85 -17.51 8.32
CA ASN A 218 -8.55 -16.66 9.49
C ASN A 218 -9.63 -15.60 9.74
N ALA A 219 -10.85 -15.81 9.24
CA ALA A 219 -11.96 -14.90 9.50
C ALA A 219 -12.21 -14.79 11.01
N GLY A 220 -12.25 -13.55 11.53
CA GLY A 220 -12.35 -13.28 12.96
C GLY A 220 -11.00 -13.17 13.71
N ALA A 221 -9.87 -13.34 13.02
CA ALA A 221 -8.58 -12.99 13.60
C ALA A 221 -8.46 -11.47 13.78
N SER A 222 -7.66 -11.03 14.76
CA SER A 222 -7.32 -9.62 14.88
C SER A 222 -6.56 -9.13 13.63
N PRO A 223 -6.60 -7.82 13.30
CA PRO A 223 -5.88 -7.28 12.14
C PRO A 223 -4.41 -7.68 12.07
N LEU A 224 -3.71 -7.60 13.19
CA LEU A 224 -2.30 -7.98 13.27
C LEU A 224 -2.10 -9.48 13.02
N ALA A 225 -2.91 -10.33 13.65
CA ALA A 225 -2.82 -11.78 13.47
C ALA A 225 -3.14 -12.22 12.03
N LEU A 226 -4.08 -11.55 11.36
CA LEU A 226 -4.37 -11.80 9.96
C LEU A 226 -3.18 -11.43 9.06
N LEU A 227 -2.56 -10.26 9.28
CA LEU A 227 -1.36 -9.84 8.56
C LEU A 227 -0.21 -10.82 8.74
N GLU A 228 0.09 -11.24 9.98
CA GLU A 228 1.11 -12.25 10.27
C GLU A 228 0.87 -13.55 9.48
N LYS A 229 -0.40 -14.00 9.39
CA LYS A 229 -0.75 -15.19 8.61
C LYS A 229 -0.55 -14.97 7.11
N VAL A 230 -1.01 -13.84 6.57
CA VAL A 230 -0.84 -13.51 5.14
C VAL A 230 0.64 -13.54 4.77
N PHE A 231 1.48 -12.81 5.48
CA PHE A 231 2.91 -12.74 5.16
C PHE A 231 3.63 -14.07 5.38
N THR A 232 3.29 -14.83 6.43
CA THR A 232 3.87 -16.17 6.69
C THR A 232 3.53 -17.15 5.57
N GLU A 233 2.29 -17.18 5.09
CA GLU A 233 1.87 -18.09 4.02
C GLU A 233 2.52 -17.72 2.68
N ILE A 234 2.62 -16.43 2.36
CA ILE A 234 3.32 -15.96 1.16
C ILE A 234 4.81 -16.32 1.23
N GLN A 235 5.48 -16.11 2.37
CA GLN A 235 6.88 -16.52 2.55
C GLN A 235 7.08 -18.03 2.44
N THR A 236 6.11 -18.80 2.92
CA THR A 236 6.14 -20.27 2.79
C THR A 236 5.96 -20.70 1.34
N PHE A 237 5.05 -20.10 0.62
CA PHE A 237 4.80 -20.33 -0.80
C PHE A 237 6.02 -19.97 -1.67
N SER A 238 6.64 -18.82 -1.40
CA SER A 238 7.81 -18.29 -2.12
C SER A 238 9.14 -18.87 -1.65
N ARG A 239 9.11 -19.93 -0.83
CA ARG A 239 10.34 -20.46 -0.23
C ARG A 239 11.34 -20.93 -1.28
N GLY A 240 12.54 -20.37 -1.24
CA GLY A 240 13.61 -20.67 -2.19
C GLY A 240 13.65 -19.78 -3.42
N THR A 241 12.70 -18.85 -3.56
CA THR A 241 12.71 -17.80 -4.58
C THR A 241 13.09 -16.45 -3.97
N ARG A 242 13.50 -15.52 -4.82
CA ARG A 242 13.74 -14.12 -4.41
C ARG A 242 12.40 -13.37 -4.40
N GLN A 243 12.19 -12.51 -3.41
CA GLN A 243 11.10 -11.53 -3.45
C GLN A 243 11.24 -10.65 -4.69
N TRP A 244 10.16 -10.51 -5.46
CA TRP A 244 10.16 -9.78 -6.73
C TRP A 244 9.76 -8.32 -6.57
N ASP A 245 8.83 -8.03 -5.66
CA ASP A 245 8.36 -6.67 -5.44
C ASP A 245 8.15 -6.35 -3.96
N ASP A 246 7.97 -5.08 -3.66
CA ASP A 246 7.60 -4.63 -2.33
C ASP A 246 6.24 -5.24 -1.94
N MET A 247 6.09 -5.63 -0.69
CA MET A 247 4.85 -6.23 -0.18
C MET A 247 4.28 -5.33 0.92
N THR A 248 3.10 -4.79 0.69
CA THR A 248 2.40 -3.94 1.64
C THR A 248 0.96 -4.39 1.81
N ALA A 249 0.53 -4.56 3.05
CA ALA A 249 -0.86 -4.84 3.36
C ALA A 249 -1.34 -4.04 4.57
N SER A 250 -2.62 -3.71 4.58
CA SER A 250 -3.31 -3.12 5.73
C SER A 250 -4.66 -3.78 5.93
N VAL A 251 -4.98 -4.08 7.18
CA VAL A 251 -6.30 -4.60 7.58
C VAL A 251 -7.03 -3.53 8.36
N PHE A 252 -8.16 -3.10 7.82
CA PHE A 252 -9.16 -2.31 8.52
C PHE A 252 -10.19 -3.26 9.13
N HIS A 253 -10.45 -3.16 10.44
CA HIS A 253 -11.43 -3.97 11.13
C HIS A 253 -12.43 -3.08 11.86
N PHE A 254 -13.72 -3.42 11.76
CA PHE A 254 -14.82 -2.75 12.44
C PHE A 254 -15.40 -3.67 13.50
N GLU A 255 -15.01 -3.41 14.79
CA GLU A 255 -15.46 -4.16 15.99
C GLU A 255 -16.94 -3.98 16.28
#